data_c2ed120dd7cf4eaebaf6863dbbd9e4fe
#
_entry.id   c2ed120dd7cf4eaebaf6863dbbd9e4fe
#
_cell.length_a   1.000
_cell.length_b   1.000
_cell.length_c   1.000
_cell.angle_alpha   90.00
_cell.angle_beta   90.00
_cell.angle_gamma   90.00
#
_symmetry.space_group_name_H-M   'P 1'
#
loop_
_entity.id
_entity.type
_entity.pdbx_description
1 polymer ?
#
loop_
_entity_poly.entity_id
_entity_poly.type
_entity_poly.pdbx_seq_one_letter_code
_entity_poly.pdbx_strand_id
1 'polypeptide(L)'
;MHSSDRDRVVLAAVVFAVLFSQVLLYPGVATLVGTLGADATSSTFAETALDASMWFLVSEFAAYVAFVGVWGLASDVTGRRQPFVVVGALAGAAGYGVLAVVPAIGSVPFEGVLLLRVVQGAMTIGAFSLTMTMLMDLEGGHGRNMGAAGIAIGLGAALGAPVGGQLTELDPIAPLVVAAALLVCVGALVSIAPDRPPSERRGARALVDGISRRPSLTIPYAFGFVDRLTAGFFALVGTLYFQESFGLGPGATGLVLACFFAPFALLQYPMGVLSDRIGRTIPIVVGSLCYGAGILAVGAAPSVGVVVATMLVVGVLGALIAPATMALVTDLAHESERGVAMAGFNLAGSLGFLGGFLVGGTIAGGYGYDRAFLVVGGLEIAIALVAVPAFLRLSIDRNERFRTSDHGDG
;
A
#
# COMPACT_ATOMS: atom_id res chain seq x y z
N MET A 1 -16.07 -23.67 -14.03
CA MET A 1 -15.61 -22.81 -12.92
C MET A 1 -16.71 -22.79 -11.88
N HIS A 2 -16.43 -23.17 -10.62
CA HIS A 2 -17.39 -23.02 -9.53
C HIS A 2 -17.73 -21.54 -9.35
N SER A 3 -18.97 -21.21 -8.93
CA SER A 3 -19.40 -19.82 -8.72
C SER A 3 -18.42 -19.02 -7.84
N SER A 4 -17.89 -19.63 -6.80
CA SER A 4 -16.89 -19.06 -5.89
C SER A 4 -15.56 -18.70 -6.58
N ASP A 5 -15.12 -19.45 -7.61
CA ASP A 5 -13.89 -19.14 -8.34
C ASP A 5 -14.06 -17.95 -9.28
N ARG A 6 -15.22 -17.84 -9.91
CA ARG A 6 -15.59 -16.68 -10.74
C ARG A 6 -15.60 -15.40 -9.89
N ASP A 7 -16.27 -15.45 -8.73
CA ASP A 7 -16.38 -14.30 -7.85
C ASP A 7 -15.00 -13.86 -7.33
N ARG A 8 -14.11 -14.81 -7.02
CA ARG A 8 -12.72 -14.51 -6.62
C ARG A 8 -11.96 -13.76 -7.70
N VAL A 9 -12.07 -14.20 -8.95
CA VAL A 9 -11.41 -13.53 -10.08
C VAL A 9 -11.98 -12.13 -10.29
N VAL A 10 -13.32 -11.96 -10.23
CA VAL A 10 -13.98 -10.65 -10.35
C VAL A 10 -13.52 -9.70 -9.25
N LEU A 11 -13.57 -10.11 -7.98
CA LEU A 11 -13.18 -9.25 -6.86
C LEU A 11 -11.68 -8.94 -6.90
N ALA A 12 -10.83 -9.90 -7.26
CA ALA A 12 -9.41 -9.66 -7.47
C ALA A 12 -9.16 -8.67 -8.62
N ALA A 13 -9.90 -8.76 -9.72
CA ALA A 13 -9.82 -7.79 -10.82
C ALA A 13 -10.24 -6.38 -10.39
N VAL A 14 -11.24 -6.25 -9.50
CA VAL A 14 -11.64 -4.97 -8.91
C VAL A 14 -10.51 -4.40 -8.04
N VAL A 15 -9.92 -5.21 -7.15
CA VAL A 15 -8.77 -4.80 -6.31
C VAL A 15 -7.61 -4.34 -7.18
N PHE A 16 -7.29 -5.11 -8.22
CA PHE A 16 -6.27 -4.75 -9.21
C PHE A 16 -6.57 -3.39 -9.85
N ALA A 17 -7.78 -3.20 -10.39
CA ALA A 17 -8.13 -1.99 -11.13
C ALA A 17 -8.12 -0.73 -10.24
N VAL A 18 -8.59 -0.83 -8.99
CA VAL A 18 -8.56 0.31 -8.06
C VAL A 18 -7.12 0.68 -7.71
N LEU A 19 -6.27 -0.30 -7.39
CA LEU A 19 -4.87 -0.01 -7.06
C LEU A 19 -4.08 0.46 -8.30
N PHE A 20 -4.31 -0.16 -9.44
CA PHE A 20 -3.72 0.26 -10.71
C PHE A 20 -4.06 1.73 -11.01
N SER A 21 -5.34 2.14 -10.86
CA SER A 21 -5.79 3.52 -11.03
C SER A 21 -5.04 4.51 -10.14
N GLN A 22 -4.74 4.11 -8.92
CA GLN A 22 -4.01 4.94 -7.96
C GLN A 22 -2.53 5.07 -8.33
N VAL A 23 -1.88 3.96 -8.67
CA VAL A 23 -0.44 3.92 -8.98
C VAL A 23 -0.12 4.58 -10.33
N LEU A 24 -1.08 4.70 -11.24
CA LEU A 24 -0.93 5.46 -12.49
C LEU A 24 -0.40 6.88 -12.27
N LEU A 25 -0.73 7.50 -11.14
CA LEU A 25 -0.39 8.90 -10.90
C LEU A 25 1.03 9.10 -10.35
N TYR A 26 1.63 8.07 -9.75
CA TYR A 26 2.90 8.24 -9.02
C TYR A 26 4.06 8.73 -9.91
N PRO A 27 4.35 8.12 -11.08
CA PRO A 27 5.52 8.52 -11.86
C PRO A 27 5.44 9.94 -12.42
N GLY A 28 4.21 10.43 -12.64
CA GLY A 28 3.96 11.75 -13.22
C GLY A 28 3.45 12.79 -12.22
N VAL A 29 3.50 12.50 -10.90
CA VAL A 29 2.83 13.35 -9.90
C VAL A 29 3.31 14.81 -9.92
N ALA A 30 4.60 15.08 -10.08
CA ALA A 30 5.14 16.44 -10.15
C ALA A 30 4.62 17.23 -11.36
N THR A 31 4.62 16.60 -12.54
CA THR A 31 4.07 17.20 -13.76
C THR A 31 2.56 17.42 -13.64
N LEU A 32 1.86 16.46 -13.05
CA LEU A 32 0.42 16.54 -12.84
C LEU A 32 0.02 17.69 -11.92
N VAL A 33 0.67 17.85 -10.76
CA VAL A 33 0.33 18.93 -9.82
C VAL A 33 0.64 20.30 -10.39
N GLY A 34 1.73 20.46 -11.17
CA GLY A 34 2.01 21.68 -11.92
C GLY A 34 0.88 22.01 -12.91
N THR A 35 0.41 21.01 -13.68
CA THR A 35 -0.73 21.16 -14.61
C THR A 35 -2.03 21.50 -13.87
N LEU A 36 -2.21 21.02 -12.65
CA LEU A 36 -3.38 21.32 -11.80
C LEU A 36 -3.30 22.67 -11.09
N GLY A 37 -2.27 23.48 -11.37
CA GLY A 37 -2.16 24.88 -10.92
C GLY A 37 -1.28 25.09 -9.69
N ALA A 38 -0.48 24.11 -9.27
CA ALA A 38 0.44 24.27 -8.15
C ALA A 38 1.47 25.38 -8.43
N ASP A 39 1.96 25.49 -9.67
CA ASP A 39 2.97 26.49 -10.09
C ASP A 39 2.41 27.92 -10.18
N ALA A 40 1.08 28.06 -10.26
CA ALA A 40 0.42 29.36 -10.48
C ALA A 40 -0.03 30.03 -9.16
N THR A 41 0.15 29.37 -8.02
CA THR A 41 -0.39 29.81 -6.73
C THR A 41 0.73 30.04 -5.71
N SER A 42 0.58 31.09 -4.87
CA SER A 42 1.41 31.29 -3.68
C SER A 42 0.90 30.45 -2.49
N SER A 43 0.57 29.18 -2.74
CA SER A 43 0.06 28.28 -1.72
C SER A 43 1.18 27.79 -0.81
N THR A 44 0.93 27.78 0.49
CA THR A 44 1.84 27.17 1.49
C THR A 44 1.97 25.66 1.31
N PHE A 45 1.07 25.03 0.54
CA PHE A 45 1.11 23.60 0.21
C PHE A 45 1.85 23.30 -1.11
N ALA A 46 2.33 24.31 -1.80
CA ALA A 46 2.97 24.20 -3.11
C ALA A 46 4.17 25.18 -3.23
N GLU A 47 5.01 25.25 -2.21
CA GLU A 47 6.26 26.04 -2.26
C GLU A 47 7.26 25.43 -3.24
N THR A 48 7.27 24.10 -3.33
CA THR A 48 8.06 23.34 -4.30
C THR A 48 7.20 22.28 -4.99
N ALA A 49 7.68 21.72 -6.12
CA ALA A 49 7.03 20.59 -6.78
C ALA A 49 6.94 19.36 -5.87
N LEU A 50 7.93 19.17 -4.98
CA LEU A 50 7.91 18.11 -3.97
C LEU A 50 6.79 18.34 -2.95
N ASP A 51 6.62 19.56 -2.44
CA ASP A 51 5.57 19.90 -1.47
C ASP A 51 4.19 19.70 -2.08
N ALA A 52 3.96 20.21 -3.29
CA ALA A 52 2.72 20.02 -4.01
C ALA A 52 2.40 18.56 -4.24
N SER A 53 3.38 17.76 -4.68
CA SER A 53 3.23 16.31 -4.89
C SER A 53 2.95 15.58 -3.58
N MET A 54 3.64 15.94 -2.51
CA MET A 54 3.45 15.39 -1.18
C MET A 54 2.02 15.62 -0.69
N TRP A 55 1.55 16.87 -0.69
CA TRP A 55 0.21 17.19 -0.21
C TRP A 55 -0.89 16.60 -1.09
N PHE A 56 -0.66 16.51 -2.40
CA PHE A 56 -1.59 15.85 -3.32
C PHE A 56 -1.78 14.36 -2.99
N LEU A 57 -0.71 13.61 -2.71
CA LEU A 57 -0.76 12.21 -2.33
C LEU A 57 -1.24 12.02 -0.89
N VAL A 58 -0.79 12.85 0.05
CA VAL A 58 -1.22 12.85 1.45
C VAL A 58 -2.73 13.08 1.55
N SER A 59 -3.30 14.00 0.79
CA SER A 59 -4.73 14.30 0.80
C SER A 59 -5.58 13.06 0.49
N GLU A 60 -5.21 12.27 -0.51
CA GLU A 60 -5.90 11.02 -0.82
C GLU A 60 -5.73 9.97 0.27
N PHE A 61 -4.49 9.71 0.69
CA PHE A 61 -4.21 8.66 1.66
C PHE A 61 -4.71 8.98 3.07
N ALA A 62 -4.67 10.23 3.48
CA ALA A 62 -5.29 10.66 4.73
C ALA A 62 -6.80 10.41 4.71
N ALA A 63 -7.46 10.69 3.58
CA ALA A 63 -8.86 10.35 3.38
C ALA A 63 -9.10 8.83 3.41
N TYR A 64 -8.20 8.03 2.84
CA TYR A 64 -8.28 6.56 2.92
C TYR A 64 -8.29 6.09 4.37
N VAL A 65 -7.34 6.54 5.18
CA VAL A 65 -7.24 6.16 6.59
C VAL A 65 -8.47 6.62 7.38
N ALA A 66 -8.94 7.84 7.13
CA ALA A 66 -10.06 8.42 7.86
C ALA A 66 -11.41 7.76 7.51
N PHE A 67 -11.63 7.40 6.25
CA PHE A 67 -12.95 6.98 5.76
C PHE A 67 -13.12 5.46 5.60
N VAL A 68 -12.05 4.66 5.68
CA VAL A 68 -12.15 3.18 5.58
C VAL A 68 -13.13 2.60 6.60
N GLY A 69 -13.12 3.09 7.83
CA GLY A 69 -14.04 2.65 8.88
C GLY A 69 -15.49 3.09 8.64
N VAL A 70 -15.69 4.25 8.02
CA VAL A 70 -17.04 4.77 7.69
C VAL A 70 -17.72 3.86 6.67
N TRP A 71 -17.02 3.45 5.61
CA TRP A 71 -17.54 2.53 4.61
C TRP A 71 -17.82 1.14 5.19
N GLY A 72 -16.93 0.64 6.05
CA GLY A 72 -17.14 -0.62 6.77
C GLY A 72 -18.41 -0.57 7.61
N LEU A 73 -18.55 0.46 8.44
CA LEU A 73 -19.72 0.63 9.31
C LEU A 73 -21.03 0.78 8.50
N ALA A 74 -21.02 1.56 7.42
CA ALA A 74 -22.19 1.75 6.57
C ALA A 74 -22.64 0.43 5.93
N SER A 75 -21.70 -0.39 5.47
CA SER A 75 -21.99 -1.71 4.90
C SER A 75 -22.53 -2.70 5.95
N ASP A 76 -21.97 -2.68 7.17
CA ASP A 76 -22.37 -3.58 8.25
C ASP A 76 -23.78 -3.25 8.80
N VAL A 77 -24.11 -1.94 8.89
CA VAL A 77 -25.44 -1.49 9.33
C VAL A 77 -26.52 -1.87 8.32
N THR A 78 -26.23 -1.73 7.04
CA THR A 78 -27.21 -2.01 5.95
C THR A 78 -27.29 -3.49 5.60
N GLY A 79 -26.26 -4.27 5.95
CA GLY A 79 -26.15 -5.69 5.55
C GLY A 79 -25.86 -5.88 4.07
N ARG A 80 -25.39 -4.84 3.36
CA ARG A 80 -25.07 -4.86 1.93
C ARG A 80 -23.70 -4.28 1.69
N ARG A 81 -22.93 -4.88 0.78
CA ARG A 81 -21.59 -4.40 0.40
C ARG A 81 -21.50 -3.91 -1.04
N GLN A 82 -22.11 -4.66 -1.96
CA GLN A 82 -22.06 -4.39 -3.38
C GLN A 82 -22.50 -2.94 -3.73
N PRO A 83 -23.62 -2.39 -3.25
CA PRO A 83 -24.03 -1.03 -3.59
C PRO A 83 -23.01 0.02 -3.15
N PHE A 84 -22.36 -0.19 -1.99
CA PHE A 84 -21.34 0.73 -1.48
C PHE A 84 -20.05 0.67 -2.30
N VAL A 85 -19.64 -0.52 -2.79
CA VAL A 85 -18.52 -0.65 -3.72
C VAL A 85 -18.82 0.10 -5.01
N VAL A 86 -20.03 -0.05 -5.58
CA VAL A 86 -20.44 0.65 -6.79
C VAL A 86 -20.44 2.17 -6.59
N VAL A 87 -21.05 2.65 -5.49
CA VAL A 87 -21.07 4.09 -5.17
C VAL A 87 -19.66 4.63 -4.99
N GLY A 88 -18.82 3.93 -4.23
CA GLY A 88 -17.41 4.31 -4.01
C GLY A 88 -16.62 4.39 -5.31
N ALA A 89 -16.78 3.40 -6.20
CA ALA A 89 -16.13 3.37 -7.50
C ALA A 89 -16.60 4.51 -8.42
N LEU A 90 -17.92 4.70 -8.58
CA LEU A 90 -18.46 5.74 -9.46
C LEU A 90 -18.21 7.15 -8.93
N ALA A 91 -18.32 7.37 -7.62
CA ALA A 91 -17.99 8.66 -7.01
C ALA A 91 -16.48 8.94 -7.06
N GLY A 92 -15.63 7.91 -6.88
CA GLY A 92 -14.19 8.02 -7.10
C GLY A 92 -13.86 8.36 -8.56
N ALA A 93 -14.53 7.70 -9.52
CA ALA A 93 -14.40 8.02 -10.95
C ALA A 93 -14.80 9.46 -11.25
N ALA A 94 -15.91 9.94 -10.69
CA ALA A 94 -16.33 11.34 -10.82
C ALA A 94 -15.28 12.29 -10.24
N GLY A 95 -14.68 11.97 -9.09
CA GLY A 95 -13.59 12.75 -8.49
C GLY A 95 -12.37 12.85 -9.40
N TYR A 96 -11.91 11.75 -9.99
CA TYR A 96 -10.82 11.77 -11.00
C TYR A 96 -11.22 12.57 -12.24
N GLY A 97 -12.48 12.42 -12.71
CA GLY A 97 -13.00 13.19 -13.85
C GLY A 97 -13.04 14.69 -13.59
N VAL A 98 -13.48 15.12 -12.40
CA VAL A 98 -13.45 16.53 -11.99
C VAL A 98 -12.03 17.06 -11.93
N LEU A 99 -11.08 16.32 -11.34
CA LEU A 99 -9.67 16.70 -11.34
C LEU A 99 -9.11 16.85 -12.75
N ALA A 100 -9.49 15.97 -13.69
CA ALA A 100 -9.04 16.04 -15.08
C ALA A 100 -9.54 17.27 -15.83
N VAL A 101 -10.67 17.88 -15.42
CA VAL A 101 -11.22 19.10 -16.04
C VAL A 101 -10.73 20.39 -15.38
N VAL A 102 -10.09 20.32 -14.21
CA VAL A 102 -9.58 21.50 -13.48
C VAL A 102 -8.74 22.44 -14.36
N PRO A 103 -7.78 21.95 -15.17
CA PRO A 103 -6.96 22.84 -16.01
C PRO A 103 -7.78 23.62 -17.04
N ALA A 104 -8.91 23.08 -17.50
CA ALA A 104 -9.79 23.73 -18.47
C ALA A 104 -10.67 24.82 -17.82
N ILE A 105 -10.93 24.75 -16.52
CA ILE A 105 -11.73 25.73 -15.78
C ILE A 105 -10.91 26.97 -15.39
N GLY A 106 -9.59 26.82 -15.24
CA GLY A 106 -8.62 27.92 -15.25
C GLY A 106 -8.47 28.78 -13.99
N SER A 107 -9.20 28.53 -12.89
CA SER A 107 -9.11 29.38 -11.68
C SER A 107 -9.34 28.65 -10.35
N VAL A 108 -9.06 27.36 -10.32
CA VAL A 108 -9.19 26.58 -9.06
C VAL A 108 -7.89 26.74 -8.27
N PRO A 109 -7.91 27.30 -7.05
CA PRO A 109 -6.72 27.37 -6.21
C PRO A 109 -6.27 25.95 -5.83
N PHE A 110 -4.96 25.75 -5.60
CA PHE A 110 -4.40 24.42 -5.33
C PHE A 110 -5.01 23.74 -4.09
N GLU A 111 -5.40 24.51 -3.08
CA GLU A 111 -6.15 24.03 -1.92
C GLU A 111 -7.50 23.41 -2.32
N GLY A 112 -8.15 23.94 -3.32
CA GLY A 112 -9.37 23.38 -3.93
C GLY A 112 -9.10 22.03 -4.59
N VAL A 113 -7.95 21.89 -5.28
CA VAL A 113 -7.48 20.61 -5.84
C VAL A 113 -7.23 19.59 -4.72
N LEU A 114 -6.59 20.00 -3.62
CA LEU A 114 -6.36 19.12 -2.47
C LEU A 114 -7.69 18.68 -1.83
N LEU A 115 -8.67 19.57 -1.69
CA LEU A 115 -10.00 19.21 -1.19
C LEU A 115 -10.70 18.21 -2.11
N LEU A 116 -10.66 18.43 -3.42
CA LEU A 116 -11.17 17.47 -4.41
C LEU A 116 -10.48 16.11 -4.26
N ARG A 117 -9.17 16.11 -4.00
CA ARG A 117 -8.40 14.90 -3.80
C ARG A 117 -8.81 14.15 -2.52
N VAL A 118 -9.10 14.87 -1.43
CA VAL A 118 -9.67 14.29 -0.19
C VAL A 118 -11.01 13.63 -0.49
N VAL A 119 -11.91 14.31 -1.18
CA VAL A 119 -13.24 13.77 -1.52
C VAL A 119 -13.10 12.54 -2.42
N GLN A 120 -12.28 12.61 -3.46
CA GLN A 120 -12.03 11.49 -4.36
C GLN A 120 -11.47 10.28 -3.60
N GLY A 121 -10.49 10.50 -2.72
CA GLY A 121 -9.91 9.44 -1.89
C GLY A 121 -10.94 8.83 -0.94
N ALA A 122 -11.72 9.65 -0.24
CA ALA A 122 -12.77 9.20 0.66
C ALA A 122 -13.81 8.30 -0.04
N MET A 123 -14.09 8.55 -1.32
CA MET A 123 -15.00 7.70 -2.12
C MET A 123 -14.31 6.42 -2.58
N THR A 124 -13.12 6.53 -3.16
CA THR A 124 -12.39 5.39 -3.76
C THR A 124 -12.05 4.31 -2.72
N ILE A 125 -11.73 4.69 -1.48
CA ILE A 125 -11.43 3.71 -0.41
C ILE A 125 -12.61 2.78 -0.12
N GLY A 126 -13.84 3.23 -0.31
CA GLY A 126 -15.03 2.39 -0.19
C GLY A 126 -15.02 1.23 -1.18
N ALA A 127 -14.68 1.51 -2.44
CA ALA A 127 -14.55 0.48 -3.46
C ALA A 127 -13.44 -0.52 -3.14
N PHE A 128 -12.27 -0.04 -2.70
CA PHE A 128 -11.13 -0.90 -2.36
C PHE A 128 -11.38 -1.77 -1.12
N SER A 129 -11.72 -1.13 0.00
CA SER A 129 -11.78 -1.80 1.30
C SER A 129 -12.91 -2.82 1.38
N LEU A 130 -14.09 -2.47 0.85
CA LEU A 130 -15.23 -3.41 0.85
C LEU A 130 -15.00 -4.57 -0.12
N THR A 131 -14.38 -4.34 -1.28
CA THR A 131 -14.02 -5.43 -2.18
C THR A 131 -13.00 -6.37 -1.55
N MET A 132 -12.00 -5.83 -0.85
CA MET A 132 -11.04 -6.64 -0.09
C MET A 132 -11.76 -7.49 0.96
N THR A 133 -12.70 -6.92 1.70
CA THR A 133 -13.49 -7.68 2.69
C THR A 133 -14.34 -8.76 2.04
N MET A 134 -15.02 -8.45 0.91
CA MET A 134 -15.80 -9.44 0.15
C MET A 134 -14.91 -10.59 -0.36
N LEU A 135 -13.70 -10.29 -0.82
CA LEU A 135 -12.74 -11.28 -1.29
C LEU A 135 -12.27 -12.20 -0.14
N MET A 136 -12.03 -11.63 1.05
CA MET A 136 -11.63 -12.41 2.22
C MET A 136 -12.74 -13.33 2.75
N ASP A 137 -14.00 -12.95 2.60
CA ASP A 137 -15.17 -13.73 3.05
C ASP A 137 -15.58 -14.84 2.08
N LEU A 138 -14.89 -14.99 0.92
CA LEU A 138 -15.17 -16.06 -0.01
C LEU A 138 -14.81 -17.45 0.55
N GLU A 139 -15.63 -18.44 0.22
CA GLU A 139 -15.34 -19.85 0.50
C GLU A 139 -14.06 -20.33 -0.22
N GLY A 140 -13.40 -21.33 0.35
CA GLY A 140 -12.23 -21.96 -0.27
C GLY A 140 -10.91 -21.66 0.42
N GLY A 141 -10.95 -21.04 1.59
CA GLY A 141 -9.80 -20.86 2.50
C GLY A 141 -9.16 -19.47 2.43
N HIS A 142 -8.84 -18.93 3.61
CA HIS A 142 -8.25 -17.60 3.77
C HIS A 142 -6.95 -17.42 2.99
N GLY A 143 -6.08 -18.44 2.95
CA GLY A 143 -4.80 -18.37 2.22
C GLY A 143 -4.98 -18.17 0.71
N ARG A 144 -5.98 -18.83 0.08
CA ARG A 144 -6.28 -18.69 -1.34
C ARG A 144 -6.82 -17.29 -1.67
N ASN A 145 -7.66 -16.76 -0.80
CA ASN A 145 -8.25 -15.43 -0.95
C ASN A 145 -7.19 -14.33 -0.74
N MET A 146 -6.34 -14.47 0.29
CA MET A 146 -5.18 -13.60 0.52
C MET A 146 -4.20 -13.63 -0.65
N GLY A 147 -3.93 -14.82 -1.22
CA GLY A 147 -3.09 -14.96 -2.40
C GLY A 147 -3.64 -14.20 -3.61
N ALA A 148 -4.94 -14.31 -3.87
CA ALA A 148 -5.60 -13.59 -4.96
C ALA A 148 -5.53 -12.06 -4.75
N ALA A 149 -5.74 -11.58 -3.52
CA ALA A 149 -5.59 -10.17 -3.17
C ALA A 149 -4.15 -9.69 -3.35
N GLY A 150 -3.17 -10.46 -2.87
CA GLY A 150 -1.76 -10.12 -2.98
C GLY A 150 -1.29 -10.02 -4.44
N ILE A 151 -1.72 -10.96 -5.30
CA ILE A 151 -1.44 -10.91 -6.74
C ILE A 151 -2.08 -9.67 -7.36
N ALA A 152 -3.34 -9.37 -7.04
CA ALA A 152 -4.06 -8.23 -7.58
C ALA A 152 -3.37 -6.90 -7.20
N ILE A 153 -3.00 -6.75 -5.93
CA ILE A 153 -2.26 -5.59 -5.40
C ILE A 153 -0.90 -5.47 -6.08
N GLY A 154 -0.13 -6.56 -6.11
CA GLY A 154 1.21 -6.56 -6.68
C GLY A 154 1.23 -6.24 -8.17
N LEU A 155 0.35 -6.87 -8.96
CA LEU A 155 0.22 -6.59 -10.39
C LEU A 155 -0.29 -5.17 -10.65
N GLY A 156 -1.24 -4.68 -9.84
CA GLY A 156 -1.73 -3.31 -9.93
C GLY A 156 -0.61 -2.29 -9.78
N ALA A 157 0.28 -2.48 -8.81
CA ALA A 157 1.44 -1.61 -8.61
C ALA A 157 2.51 -1.79 -9.69
N ALA A 158 2.86 -3.04 -10.02
CA ALA A 158 3.91 -3.36 -11.00
C ALA A 158 3.60 -2.87 -12.42
N LEU A 159 2.33 -2.90 -12.82
CA LEU A 159 1.88 -2.44 -14.13
C LEU A 159 1.42 -0.97 -14.12
N GLY A 160 0.86 -0.50 -13.00
CA GLY A 160 0.35 0.87 -12.87
C GLY A 160 1.45 1.92 -13.02
N ALA A 161 2.61 1.71 -12.41
CA ALA A 161 3.70 2.68 -12.50
C ALA A 161 4.24 2.86 -13.93
N PRO A 162 4.66 1.81 -14.68
CA PRO A 162 5.15 2.02 -16.04
C PRO A 162 4.07 2.54 -17.00
N VAL A 163 2.82 2.07 -16.88
CA VAL A 163 1.73 2.58 -17.73
C VAL A 163 1.42 4.04 -17.40
N GLY A 164 1.37 4.39 -16.12
CA GLY A 164 1.13 5.76 -15.68
C GLY A 164 2.21 6.73 -16.14
N GLY A 165 3.47 6.30 -16.07
CA GLY A 165 4.60 7.08 -16.57
C GLY A 165 4.49 7.36 -18.07
N GLN A 166 4.18 6.35 -18.88
CA GLN A 166 3.99 6.49 -20.32
C GLN A 166 2.78 7.39 -20.65
N LEU A 167 1.67 7.23 -19.93
CA LEU A 167 0.50 8.09 -20.11
C LEU A 167 0.81 9.55 -19.80
N THR A 168 1.59 9.83 -18.75
CA THR A 168 2.00 11.18 -18.38
C THR A 168 2.89 11.82 -19.45
N GLU A 169 3.73 11.05 -20.14
CA GLU A 169 4.54 11.56 -21.28
C GLU A 169 3.68 11.95 -22.49
N LEU A 170 2.54 11.27 -22.67
CA LEU A 170 1.58 11.62 -23.73
C LEU A 170 0.77 12.88 -23.37
N ASP A 171 0.23 12.91 -22.17
CA ASP A 171 -0.54 14.01 -21.60
C ASP A 171 -0.54 13.90 -20.07
N PRO A 172 -0.13 14.96 -19.33
CA PRO A 172 -0.15 14.95 -17.85
C PRO A 172 -1.49 14.60 -17.23
N ILE A 173 -2.60 14.84 -17.93
CA ILE A 173 -3.97 14.54 -17.44
C ILE A 173 -4.43 13.12 -17.80
N ALA A 174 -3.80 12.47 -18.76
CA ALA A 174 -4.19 11.12 -19.20
C ALA A 174 -4.30 10.10 -18.07
N PRO A 175 -3.39 10.05 -17.06
CA PRO A 175 -3.55 9.14 -15.93
C PRO A 175 -4.86 9.32 -15.15
N LEU A 176 -5.34 10.57 -14.98
CA LEU A 176 -6.62 10.84 -14.30
C LEU A 176 -7.81 10.33 -15.12
N VAL A 177 -7.78 10.54 -16.44
CA VAL A 177 -8.85 10.10 -17.36
C VAL A 177 -8.92 8.56 -17.37
N VAL A 178 -7.78 7.89 -17.46
CA VAL A 178 -7.71 6.43 -17.45
C VAL A 178 -8.15 5.88 -16.09
N ALA A 179 -7.73 6.50 -14.98
CA ALA A 179 -8.17 6.12 -13.64
C ALA A 179 -9.70 6.26 -13.50
N ALA A 180 -10.27 7.36 -13.97
CA ALA A 180 -11.73 7.55 -13.97
C ALA A 180 -12.45 6.46 -14.78
N ALA A 181 -11.98 6.18 -15.99
CA ALA A 181 -12.56 5.15 -16.86
C ALA A 181 -12.51 3.74 -16.22
N LEU A 182 -11.37 3.40 -15.61
CA LEU A 182 -11.20 2.13 -14.89
C LEU A 182 -12.17 2.01 -13.71
N LEU A 183 -12.36 3.06 -12.93
CA LEU A 183 -13.31 3.03 -11.81
C LEU A 183 -14.77 2.94 -12.28
N VAL A 184 -15.11 3.51 -13.43
CA VAL A 184 -16.44 3.27 -14.07
C VAL A 184 -16.58 1.79 -14.45
N CYS A 185 -15.55 1.19 -15.04
CA CYS A 185 -15.55 -0.25 -15.36
C CYS A 185 -15.67 -1.10 -14.08
N VAL A 186 -15.01 -0.70 -12.98
CA VAL A 186 -15.15 -1.34 -11.67
C VAL A 186 -16.61 -1.29 -11.19
N GLY A 187 -17.24 -0.11 -11.22
CA GLY A 187 -18.64 0.05 -10.85
C GLY A 187 -19.58 -0.85 -11.68
N ALA A 188 -19.37 -0.91 -13.00
CA ALA A 188 -20.12 -1.78 -13.88
C ALA A 188 -19.87 -3.28 -13.60
N LEU A 189 -18.61 -3.67 -13.39
CA LEU A 189 -18.25 -5.06 -13.10
C LEU A 189 -18.83 -5.55 -11.77
N VAL A 190 -18.80 -4.72 -10.74
CA VAL A 190 -19.33 -5.07 -9.41
C VAL A 190 -20.87 -5.11 -9.44
N SER A 191 -21.54 -4.26 -10.22
CA SER A 191 -23.00 -4.23 -10.29
C SER A 191 -23.63 -5.54 -10.76
N ILE A 192 -22.88 -6.37 -11.50
CA ILE A 192 -23.29 -7.70 -11.96
C ILE A 192 -22.83 -8.85 -11.04
N ALA A 193 -22.02 -8.56 -10.02
CA ALA A 193 -21.59 -9.53 -9.03
C ALA A 193 -22.69 -9.74 -7.96
N PRO A 194 -22.83 -10.94 -7.39
CA PRO A 194 -23.80 -11.17 -6.32
C PRO A 194 -23.40 -10.40 -5.04
N ASP A 195 -24.37 -9.72 -4.41
CA ASP A 195 -24.16 -9.09 -3.11
C ASP A 195 -23.97 -10.16 -2.03
N ARG A 196 -22.97 -9.97 -1.18
CA ARG A 196 -22.67 -10.88 -0.08
C ARG A 196 -22.75 -10.12 1.24
N PRO A 197 -23.77 -10.43 2.06
CA PRO A 197 -23.94 -9.78 3.34
C PRO A 197 -22.74 -10.07 4.27
N PRO A 198 -22.45 -9.19 5.23
CA PRO A 198 -21.41 -9.40 6.23
C PRO A 198 -21.65 -10.68 7.04
N SER A 199 -20.64 -11.53 7.14
CA SER A 199 -20.72 -12.78 7.93
C SER A 199 -20.70 -12.52 9.44
N GLU A 200 -20.03 -11.45 9.89
CA GLU A 200 -19.94 -11.02 11.29
C GLU A 200 -19.83 -9.48 11.39
N ARG A 201 -20.54 -8.90 12.37
CA ARG A 201 -20.42 -7.47 12.70
C ARG A 201 -19.18 -7.25 13.58
N ARG A 202 -18.09 -6.73 13.02
CA ARG A 202 -16.86 -6.44 13.76
C ARG A 202 -16.73 -4.94 14.00
N GLY A 203 -16.95 -4.51 15.24
CA GLY A 203 -16.82 -3.08 15.62
C GLY A 203 -15.36 -2.66 15.82
N ALA A 204 -15.06 -1.36 15.62
CA ALA A 204 -13.73 -0.76 15.85
C ALA A 204 -13.19 -0.98 17.28
N ARG A 205 -14.08 -1.13 18.27
CA ARG A 205 -13.71 -1.47 19.66
C ARG A 205 -12.98 -2.80 19.77
N ALA A 206 -13.38 -3.81 18.99
CA ALA A 206 -12.71 -5.12 18.98
C ALA A 206 -11.25 -5.02 18.51
N LEU A 207 -10.95 -4.05 17.64
CA LEU A 207 -9.58 -3.80 17.15
C LEU A 207 -8.68 -3.24 18.26
N VAL A 208 -9.15 -2.22 18.98
CA VAL A 208 -8.42 -1.59 20.09
C VAL A 208 -8.23 -2.57 21.24
N ASP A 209 -9.27 -3.32 21.60
CA ASP A 209 -9.22 -4.32 22.67
C ASP A 209 -8.29 -5.48 22.31
N GLY A 210 -8.25 -5.89 21.02
CA GLY A 210 -7.37 -6.96 20.55
C GLY A 210 -5.88 -6.59 20.66
N ILE A 211 -5.53 -5.35 20.28
CA ILE A 211 -4.14 -4.84 20.40
C ILE A 211 -3.73 -4.74 21.87
N SER A 212 -4.59 -4.20 22.73
CA SER A 212 -4.31 -4.00 24.16
C SER A 212 -4.09 -5.33 24.90
N ARG A 213 -4.74 -6.39 24.48
CA ARG A 213 -4.64 -7.72 25.09
C ARG A 213 -3.40 -8.51 24.67
N ARG A 214 -2.74 -8.13 23.57
CA ARG A 214 -1.60 -8.88 23.00
C ARG A 214 -0.46 -7.95 22.56
N PRO A 215 0.38 -7.52 23.50
CA PRO A 215 1.52 -6.65 23.19
C PRO A 215 2.51 -7.27 22.19
N SER A 216 2.54 -8.61 22.05
CA SER A 216 3.38 -9.29 21.05
C SER A 216 3.04 -8.92 19.60
N LEU A 217 1.81 -8.50 19.29
CA LEU A 217 1.40 -8.03 17.96
C LEU A 217 2.03 -6.68 17.58
N THR A 218 2.53 -5.91 18.56
CA THR A 218 3.24 -4.65 18.28
C THR A 218 4.45 -4.86 17.38
N ILE A 219 5.14 -6.00 17.50
CA ILE A 219 6.32 -6.32 16.70
C ILE A 219 5.97 -6.39 15.21
N PRO A 220 5.10 -7.32 14.75
CA PRO A 220 4.77 -7.38 13.33
C PRO A 220 4.04 -6.12 12.83
N TYR A 221 3.29 -5.39 13.67
CA TYR A 221 2.67 -4.13 13.28
C TYR A 221 3.71 -3.05 13.01
N ALA A 222 4.76 -2.98 13.82
CA ALA A 222 5.84 -2.03 13.61
C ALA A 222 6.62 -2.34 12.32
N PHE A 223 6.89 -3.62 12.02
CA PHE A 223 7.46 -4.01 10.72
C PHE A 223 6.53 -3.68 9.55
N GLY A 224 5.23 -4.00 9.67
CA GLY A 224 4.26 -3.65 8.65
C GLY A 224 4.13 -2.14 8.42
N PHE A 225 4.29 -1.33 9.46
CA PHE A 225 4.34 0.13 9.37
C PHE A 225 5.58 0.59 8.60
N VAL A 226 6.79 0.13 8.97
CA VAL A 226 8.05 0.59 8.37
C VAL A 226 8.20 0.08 6.93
N ASP A 227 7.83 -1.16 6.64
CA ASP A 227 7.82 -1.71 5.28
C ASP A 227 6.90 -0.90 4.34
N ARG A 228 5.70 -0.56 4.80
CA ARG A 228 4.77 0.28 4.02
C ARG A 228 5.19 1.75 3.96
N LEU A 229 5.88 2.26 4.98
CA LEU A 229 6.48 3.59 4.95
C LEU A 229 7.51 3.67 3.82
N THR A 230 8.33 2.65 3.63
CA THR A 230 9.28 2.57 2.51
C THR A 230 8.57 2.56 1.15
N ALA A 231 7.45 1.83 1.03
CA ALA A 231 6.67 1.84 -0.21
C ALA A 231 6.09 3.23 -0.53
N GLY A 232 5.53 3.93 0.46
CA GLY A 232 5.07 5.31 0.32
C GLY A 232 6.22 6.28 0.01
N PHE A 233 7.37 6.10 0.64
CA PHE A 233 8.58 6.87 0.36
C PHE A 233 9.02 6.75 -1.11
N PHE A 234 9.10 5.54 -1.66
CA PHE A 234 9.46 5.37 -3.07
C PHE A 234 8.40 5.91 -4.02
N ALA A 235 7.12 5.83 -3.67
CA ALA A 235 6.03 6.35 -4.49
C ALA A 235 6.06 7.88 -4.65
N LEU A 236 6.63 8.63 -3.71
CA LEU A 236 6.82 10.07 -3.77
C LEU A 236 8.29 10.45 -3.94
N VAL A 237 9.07 10.27 -2.86
CA VAL A 237 10.45 10.77 -2.79
C VAL A 237 11.36 10.05 -3.76
N GLY A 238 11.23 8.71 -3.87
CA GLY A 238 11.97 7.93 -4.86
C GLY A 238 11.65 8.38 -6.28
N THR A 239 10.38 8.63 -6.58
CA THR A 239 9.93 9.15 -7.88
C THR A 239 10.62 10.45 -8.24
N LEU A 240 10.56 11.47 -7.37
CA LEU A 240 11.17 12.76 -7.63
C LEU A 240 12.71 12.68 -7.63
N TYR A 241 13.30 11.89 -6.74
CA TYR A 241 14.74 11.65 -6.74
C TYR A 241 15.24 11.10 -8.08
N PHE A 242 14.53 10.12 -8.68
CA PHE A 242 14.93 9.56 -9.97
C PHE A 242 14.81 10.61 -11.10
N GLN A 243 13.80 11.46 -11.04
CA GLN A 243 13.61 12.54 -12.01
C GLN A 243 14.65 13.65 -11.87
N GLU A 244 14.86 14.16 -10.65
CA GLU A 244 15.73 15.31 -10.43
C GLU A 244 17.21 14.96 -10.44
N SER A 245 17.59 13.82 -9.82
CA SER A 245 19.02 13.44 -9.72
C SER A 245 19.56 12.76 -10.96
N PHE A 246 18.72 12.07 -11.74
CA PHE A 246 19.13 11.32 -12.92
C PHE A 246 18.51 11.85 -14.23
N GLY A 247 17.66 12.87 -14.16
CA GLY A 247 17.00 13.43 -15.35
C GLY A 247 16.02 12.47 -16.03
N LEU A 248 15.42 11.52 -15.28
CA LEU A 248 14.49 10.55 -15.85
C LEU A 248 13.13 11.21 -16.11
N GLY A 249 12.55 10.97 -17.28
CA GLY A 249 11.16 11.31 -17.54
C GLY A 249 10.19 10.40 -16.77
N PRO A 250 8.89 10.74 -16.74
CA PRO A 250 7.86 9.94 -16.05
C PRO A 250 7.81 8.47 -16.49
N GLY A 251 7.96 8.20 -17.80
CA GLY A 251 7.97 6.86 -18.36
C GLY A 251 9.14 6.00 -17.84
N ALA A 252 10.35 6.55 -17.86
CA ALA A 252 11.54 5.88 -17.33
C ALA A 252 11.43 5.68 -15.80
N THR A 253 10.93 6.68 -15.08
CA THR A 253 10.66 6.60 -13.64
C THR A 253 9.68 5.49 -13.31
N GLY A 254 8.60 5.36 -14.08
CA GLY A 254 7.63 4.28 -13.93
C GLY A 254 8.25 2.89 -14.11
N LEU A 255 9.18 2.73 -15.05
CA LEU A 255 9.94 1.49 -15.24
C LEU A 255 10.87 1.19 -14.06
N VAL A 256 11.54 2.21 -13.50
CA VAL A 256 12.37 2.04 -12.29
C VAL A 256 11.53 1.61 -11.11
N LEU A 257 10.35 2.21 -10.90
CA LEU A 257 9.40 1.78 -9.86
C LEU A 257 8.92 0.34 -10.09
N ALA A 258 8.69 -0.06 -11.35
CA ALA A 258 8.34 -1.44 -11.67
C ALA A 258 9.45 -2.44 -11.32
N CYS A 259 10.73 -2.04 -11.34
CA CYS A 259 11.84 -2.88 -10.87
C CYS A 259 11.75 -3.21 -9.38
N PHE A 260 11.06 -2.40 -8.59
CA PHE A 260 10.70 -2.72 -7.20
C PHE A 260 9.41 -3.56 -7.12
N PHE A 261 8.32 -3.07 -7.72
CA PHE A 261 7.01 -3.68 -7.56
C PHE A 261 6.87 -5.05 -8.23
N ALA A 262 7.55 -5.31 -9.36
CA ALA A 262 7.42 -6.56 -10.07
C ALA A 262 8.05 -7.75 -9.32
N PRO A 263 9.30 -7.71 -8.84
CA PRO A 263 9.86 -8.76 -7.99
C PRO A 263 9.04 -8.92 -6.70
N PHE A 264 8.62 -7.81 -6.07
CA PHE A 264 7.77 -7.83 -4.89
C PHE A 264 6.48 -8.62 -5.15
N ALA A 265 5.79 -8.36 -6.25
CA ALA A 265 4.55 -9.05 -6.59
C ALA A 265 4.75 -10.54 -6.93
N LEU A 266 5.74 -10.83 -7.79
CA LEU A 266 5.94 -12.16 -8.34
C LEU A 266 6.54 -13.14 -7.33
N LEU A 267 7.36 -12.65 -6.40
CA LEU A 267 8.11 -13.49 -5.47
C LEU A 267 7.43 -13.65 -4.10
N GLN A 268 6.32 -12.98 -3.81
CA GLN A 268 5.63 -13.11 -2.50
C GLN A 268 5.26 -14.56 -2.17
N TYR A 269 4.73 -15.31 -3.13
CA TYR A 269 4.35 -16.69 -2.89
C TYR A 269 5.58 -17.61 -2.61
N PRO A 270 6.61 -17.69 -3.48
CA PRO A 270 7.77 -18.52 -3.19
C PRO A 270 8.54 -18.08 -1.94
N MET A 271 8.60 -16.78 -1.63
CA MET A 271 9.23 -16.27 -0.40
C MET A 271 8.41 -16.57 0.85
N GLY A 272 7.08 -16.58 0.75
CA GLY A 272 6.20 -17.07 1.81
C GLY A 272 6.46 -18.55 2.13
N VAL A 273 6.54 -19.41 1.11
CA VAL A 273 6.91 -20.84 1.27
C VAL A 273 8.30 -21.00 1.87
N LEU A 274 9.26 -20.18 1.46
CA LEU A 274 10.60 -20.16 2.06
C LEU A 274 10.54 -19.81 3.56
N SER A 275 9.78 -18.76 3.91
CA SER A 275 9.57 -18.34 5.29
C SER A 275 8.91 -19.44 6.15
N ASP A 276 8.02 -20.26 5.56
CA ASP A 276 7.44 -21.41 6.27
C ASP A 276 8.50 -22.47 6.63
N ARG A 277 9.51 -22.65 5.78
CA ARG A 277 10.57 -23.64 5.96
C ARG A 277 11.68 -23.20 6.92
N ILE A 278 12.13 -21.94 6.81
CA ILE A 278 13.27 -21.43 7.60
C ILE A 278 12.84 -20.69 8.88
N GLY A 279 11.52 -20.54 9.08
CA GLY A 279 10.93 -19.80 10.20
C GLY A 279 10.80 -18.29 9.90
N ARG A 280 9.99 -17.57 10.68
CA ARG A 280 9.62 -16.15 10.44
C ARG A 280 10.76 -15.17 10.79
N THR A 281 11.57 -15.51 11.78
CA THR A 281 12.59 -14.60 12.34
C THR A 281 13.64 -14.21 11.31
N ILE A 282 14.19 -15.18 10.58
CA ILE A 282 15.26 -14.92 9.60
C ILE A 282 14.79 -14.00 8.48
N PRO A 283 13.68 -14.30 7.75
CA PRO A 283 13.16 -13.41 6.72
C PRO A 283 12.87 -11.99 7.23
N ILE A 284 12.31 -11.85 8.43
CA ILE A 284 11.96 -10.54 8.97
C ILE A 284 13.23 -9.78 9.38
N VAL A 285 14.06 -10.33 10.25
CA VAL A 285 15.21 -9.60 10.82
C VAL A 285 16.31 -9.38 9.78
N VAL A 286 16.80 -10.47 9.17
CA VAL A 286 17.89 -10.38 8.17
C VAL A 286 17.38 -9.70 6.90
N GLY A 287 16.14 -10.02 6.49
CA GLY A 287 15.49 -9.36 5.36
C GLY A 287 15.43 -7.84 5.55
N SER A 288 14.92 -7.35 6.69
CA SER A 288 14.83 -5.90 6.96
C SER A 288 16.19 -5.22 7.08
N LEU A 289 17.19 -5.87 7.66
CA LEU A 289 18.57 -5.32 7.67
C LEU A 289 19.09 -5.11 6.24
N CYS A 290 18.95 -6.13 5.39
CA CYS A 290 19.36 -6.05 3.98
C CYS A 290 18.49 -5.07 3.20
N TYR A 291 17.20 -5.00 3.50
CA TYR A 291 16.25 -4.09 2.86
C TYR A 291 16.60 -2.63 3.16
N GLY A 292 16.85 -2.29 4.43
CA GLY A 292 17.34 -0.97 4.83
C GLY A 292 18.67 -0.61 4.18
N ALA A 293 19.63 -1.55 4.12
CA ALA A 293 20.88 -1.36 3.39
C ALA A 293 20.65 -1.14 1.88
N GLY A 294 19.70 -1.86 1.29
CA GLY A 294 19.27 -1.64 -0.10
C GLY A 294 18.71 -0.25 -0.34
N ILE A 295 17.85 0.25 0.57
CA ILE A 295 17.31 1.62 0.49
C ILE A 295 18.45 2.65 0.52
N LEU A 296 19.41 2.50 1.44
CA LEU A 296 20.60 3.37 1.50
C LEU A 296 21.42 3.30 0.20
N ALA A 297 21.56 2.10 -0.38
CA ALA A 297 22.28 1.92 -1.65
C ALA A 297 21.56 2.58 -2.84
N VAL A 298 20.22 2.64 -2.85
CA VAL A 298 19.46 3.41 -3.85
C VAL A 298 19.78 4.90 -3.73
N GLY A 299 19.76 5.47 -2.51
CA GLY A 299 20.08 6.87 -2.27
C GLY A 299 21.53 7.25 -2.61
N ALA A 300 22.46 6.29 -2.49
CA ALA A 300 23.89 6.49 -2.81
C ALA A 300 24.27 6.06 -4.24
N ALA A 301 23.30 5.72 -5.09
CA ALA A 301 23.57 5.16 -6.42
C ALA A 301 24.23 6.21 -7.35
N PRO A 302 25.38 5.89 -7.99
CA PRO A 302 26.06 6.83 -8.87
C PRO A 302 25.50 6.87 -10.30
N SER A 303 24.60 5.97 -10.65
CA SER A 303 24.04 5.86 -11.99
C SER A 303 22.69 5.15 -12.01
N VAL A 304 21.90 5.38 -13.07
CA VAL A 304 20.60 4.72 -13.30
C VAL A 304 20.72 3.18 -13.29
N GLY A 305 21.80 2.63 -13.85
CA GLY A 305 22.01 1.18 -13.84
C GLY A 305 22.13 0.60 -12.42
N VAL A 306 22.81 1.33 -11.51
CA VAL A 306 22.90 0.94 -10.09
C VAL A 306 21.54 1.12 -9.40
N VAL A 307 20.80 2.19 -9.69
CA VAL A 307 19.42 2.37 -9.19
C VAL A 307 18.56 1.17 -9.58
N VAL A 308 18.53 0.79 -10.86
CA VAL A 308 17.74 -0.35 -11.35
C VAL A 308 18.13 -1.64 -10.65
N ALA A 309 19.43 -1.94 -10.54
CA ALA A 309 19.91 -3.15 -9.87
C ALA A 309 19.52 -3.19 -8.39
N THR A 310 19.70 -2.08 -7.68
CA THR A 310 19.32 -1.98 -6.26
C THR A 310 17.81 -2.02 -6.04
N MET A 311 17.01 -1.40 -6.90
CA MET A 311 15.54 -1.49 -6.86
C MET A 311 15.02 -2.92 -7.05
N LEU A 312 15.62 -3.69 -7.96
CA LEU A 312 15.32 -5.12 -8.11
C LEU A 312 15.62 -5.90 -6.82
N VAL A 313 16.78 -5.66 -6.20
CA VAL A 313 17.17 -6.30 -4.94
C VAL A 313 16.21 -5.91 -3.81
N VAL A 314 15.89 -4.63 -3.68
CA VAL A 314 14.93 -4.11 -2.68
C VAL A 314 13.56 -4.74 -2.89
N GLY A 315 13.09 -4.89 -4.13
CA GLY A 315 11.84 -5.59 -4.44
C GLY A 315 11.83 -7.07 -4.02
N VAL A 316 12.93 -7.79 -4.24
CA VAL A 316 13.10 -9.18 -3.79
C VAL A 316 13.09 -9.29 -2.26
N LEU A 317 13.79 -8.38 -1.58
CA LEU A 317 13.85 -8.35 -0.12
C LEU A 317 12.48 -8.02 0.50
N GLY A 318 11.76 -7.05 -0.07
CA GLY A 318 10.39 -6.75 0.34
C GLY A 318 9.45 -7.96 0.17
N ALA A 319 9.60 -8.72 -0.93
CA ALA A 319 8.86 -9.96 -1.14
C ALA A 319 9.19 -11.05 -0.10
N LEU A 320 10.37 -11.04 0.48
CA LEU A 320 10.77 -11.95 1.55
C LEU A 320 10.16 -11.54 2.91
N ILE A 321 10.14 -10.26 3.21
CA ILE A 321 9.71 -9.71 4.51
C ILE A 321 8.19 -9.73 4.65
N ALA A 322 7.46 -9.21 3.67
CA ALA A 322 6.02 -8.96 3.79
C ALA A 322 5.19 -10.21 4.12
N PRO A 323 5.31 -11.36 3.40
CA PRO A 323 4.55 -12.55 3.74
C PRO A 323 4.98 -13.17 5.08
N ALA A 324 6.27 -13.07 5.45
CA ALA A 324 6.76 -13.55 6.74
C ALA A 324 6.16 -12.77 7.91
N THR A 325 6.07 -11.44 7.76
CA THR A 325 5.48 -10.55 8.77
C THR A 325 3.97 -10.77 8.90
N MET A 326 3.25 -10.92 7.79
CA MET A 326 1.82 -11.25 7.80
C MET A 326 1.55 -12.61 8.44
N ALA A 327 2.37 -13.61 8.15
CA ALA A 327 2.27 -14.92 8.78
C ALA A 327 2.54 -14.85 10.29
N LEU A 328 3.52 -14.04 10.73
CA LEU A 328 3.79 -13.82 12.15
C LEU A 328 2.57 -13.22 12.88
N VAL A 329 1.82 -12.31 12.27
CA VAL A 329 0.56 -11.79 12.83
C VAL A 329 -0.41 -12.94 13.11
N THR A 330 -0.61 -13.83 12.14
CA THR A 330 -1.54 -14.95 12.28
C THR A 330 -1.06 -16.02 13.24
N ASP A 331 0.27 -16.23 13.34
CA ASP A 331 0.90 -17.17 14.27
C ASP A 331 0.78 -16.69 15.74
N LEU A 332 0.80 -15.38 15.99
CA LEU A 332 0.66 -14.77 17.31
C LEU A 332 -0.80 -14.54 17.73
N ALA A 333 -1.73 -14.46 16.79
CA ALA A 333 -3.14 -14.25 17.05
C ALA A 333 -3.88 -15.57 17.34
N HIS A 334 -4.88 -15.53 18.25
CA HIS A 334 -5.81 -16.66 18.43
C HIS A 334 -6.65 -16.86 17.16
N GLU A 335 -7.11 -18.08 16.90
CA GLU A 335 -7.92 -18.39 15.71
C GLU A 335 -9.13 -17.47 15.55
N SER A 336 -9.85 -17.21 16.65
CA SER A 336 -11.00 -16.30 16.69
C SER A 336 -10.65 -14.83 16.51
N GLU A 337 -9.38 -14.42 16.68
CA GLU A 337 -8.92 -13.03 16.64
C GLU A 337 -8.07 -12.69 15.41
N ARG A 338 -7.73 -13.68 14.57
CA ARG A 338 -6.87 -13.50 13.39
C ARG A 338 -7.34 -12.38 12.47
N GLY A 339 -8.67 -12.28 12.27
CA GLY A 339 -9.23 -11.22 11.44
C GLY A 339 -9.00 -9.82 12.02
N VAL A 340 -9.14 -9.66 13.33
CA VAL A 340 -8.91 -8.38 14.04
C VAL A 340 -7.42 -8.04 14.01
N ALA A 341 -6.55 -9.02 14.26
CA ALA A 341 -5.10 -8.83 14.22
C ALA A 341 -4.62 -8.40 12.82
N MET A 342 -5.13 -9.03 11.75
CA MET A 342 -4.82 -8.64 10.37
C MET A 342 -5.37 -7.25 10.01
N ALA A 343 -6.53 -6.87 10.53
CA ALA A 343 -7.06 -5.51 10.35
C ALA A 343 -6.15 -4.46 11.01
N GLY A 344 -5.64 -4.75 12.22
CA GLY A 344 -4.65 -3.91 12.90
C GLY A 344 -3.33 -3.79 12.12
N PHE A 345 -2.84 -4.89 11.56
CA PHE A 345 -1.66 -4.91 10.69
C PHE A 345 -1.86 -4.04 9.44
N ASN A 346 -3.00 -4.15 8.78
CA ASN A 346 -3.32 -3.35 7.61
C ASN A 346 -3.48 -1.86 7.95
N LEU A 347 -4.05 -1.53 9.12
CA LEU A 347 -4.11 -0.14 9.59
C LEU A 347 -2.71 0.42 9.85
N ALA A 348 -1.86 -0.32 10.55
CA ALA A 348 -0.45 0.06 10.77
C ALA A 348 0.27 0.29 9.44
N GLY A 349 0.08 -0.62 8.46
CA GLY A 349 0.63 -0.47 7.12
C GLY A 349 0.11 0.76 6.37
N SER A 350 -1.18 1.07 6.47
CA SER A 350 -1.76 2.27 5.83
C SER A 350 -1.20 3.56 6.44
N LEU A 351 -1.06 3.60 7.77
CA LEU A 351 -0.40 4.70 8.46
C LEU A 351 1.09 4.81 8.08
N GLY A 352 1.76 3.66 7.90
CA GLY A 352 3.14 3.62 7.40
C GLY A 352 3.25 4.24 6.01
N PHE A 353 2.39 3.83 5.07
CA PHE A 353 2.39 4.36 3.71
C PHE A 353 2.17 5.88 3.67
N LEU A 354 1.20 6.38 4.43
CA LEU A 354 0.98 7.81 4.63
C LEU A 354 2.21 8.50 5.25
N GLY A 355 2.82 7.84 6.26
CA GLY A 355 4.06 8.30 6.89
C GLY A 355 5.23 8.41 5.90
N GLY A 356 5.29 7.52 4.91
CA GLY A 356 6.28 7.56 3.84
C GLY A 356 6.21 8.84 3.00
N PHE A 357 5.01 9.29 2.67
CA PHE A 357 4.82 10.58 2.00
C PHE A 357 5.19 11.75 2.92
N LEU A 358 4.65 11.79 4.13
CA LEU A 358 4.84 12.91 5.06
C LEU A 358 6.28 13.02 5.55
N VAL A 359 6.80 11.95 6.16
CA VAL A 359 8.16 11.95 6.74
C VAL A 359 9.20 12.05 5.63
N GLY A 360 9.04 11.22 4.57
CA GLY A 360 9.95 11.22 3.44
C GLY A 360 9.96 12.56 2.72
N GLY A 361 8.79 13.10 2.37
CA GLY A 361 8.64 14.36 1.67
C GLY A 361 9.17 15.55 2.48
N THR A 362 8.79 15.64 3.77
CA THR A 362 9.27 16.72 4.65
C THR A 362 10.80 16.70 4.81
N ILE A 363 11.40 15.51 4.98
CA ILE A 363 12.86 15.41 5.11
C ILE A 363 13.54 15.72 3.77
N ALA A 364 13.02 15.22 2.65
CA ALA A 364 13.59 15.49 1.35
C ALA A 364 13.51 16.98 0.99
N GLY A 365 12.37 17.64 1.24
CA GLY A 365 12.18 19.08 1.00
C GLY A 365 13.05 19.97 1.89
N GLY A 366 13.17 19.63 3.19
CA GLY A 366 13.93 20.46 4.13
C GLY A 366 15.43 20.17 4.17
N TYR A 367 15.83 18.93 3.89
CA TYR A 367 17.22 18.47 4.14
C TYR A 367 17.85 17.72 2.95
N GLY A 368 17.11 17.51 1.86
CA GLY A 368 17.57 16.82 0.66
C GLY A 368 17.36 15.31 0.66
N TYR A 369 17.47 14.73 -0.53
CA TYR A 369 17.21 13.31 -0.78
C TYR A 369 18.11 12.37 0.01
N ASP A 370 19.42 12.68 0.11
CA ASP A 370 20.40 11.85 0.83
C ASP A 370 19.97 11.59 2.27
N ARG A 371 19.49 12.64 2.97
CA ARG A 371 19.02 12.52 4.35
C ARG A 371 17.70 11.78 4.45
N ALA A 372 16.82 11.95 3.46
CA ALA A 372 15.56 11.20 3.42
C ALA A 372 15.81 9.69 3.26
N PHE A 373 16.70 9.29 2.34
CA PHE A 373 17.12 7.90 2.21
C PHE A 373 17.80 7.36 3.46
N LEU A 374 18.69 8.18 4.09
CA LEU A 374 19.36 7.80 5.34
C LEU A 374 18.37 7.54 6.47
N VAL A 375 17.36 8.39 6.63
CA VAL A 375 16.36 8.23 7.69
C VAL A 375 15.49 7.01 7.43
N VAL A 376 14.97 6.83 6.22
CA VAL A 376 14.07 5.70 5.91
C VAL A 376 14.81 4.37 5.94
N GLY A 377 15.98 4.26 5.31
CA GLY A 377 16.81 3.05 5.36
C GLY A 377 17.35 2.77 6.77
N GLY A 378 17.72 3.83 7.49
CA GLY A 378 18.16 3.73 8.89
C GLY A 378 17.04 3.30 9.84
N LEU A 379 15.81 3.73 9.64
CA LEU A 379 14.63 3.31 10.41
C LEU A 379 14.36 1.81 10.21
N GLU A 380 14.46 1.32 8.98
CA GLU A 380 14.30 -0.11 8.65
C GLU A 380 15.36 -0.97 9.37
N ILE A 381 16.63 -0.54 9.35
CA ILE A 381 17.71 -1.20 10.07
C ILE A 381 17.47 -1.14 11.59
N ALA A 382 17.09 0.02 12.10
CA ALA A 382 16.88 0.24 13.53
C ALA A 382 15.77 -0.66 14.09
N ILE A 383 14.62 -0.76 13.39
CA ILE A 383 13.53 -1.62 13.85
C ILE A 383 13.94 -3.09 13.84
N ALA A 384 14.70 -3.54 12.83
CA ALA A 384 15.21 -4.89 12.78
C ALA A 384 16.11 -5.20 13.98
N LEU A 385 17.05 -4.30 14.32
CA LEU A 385 17.95 -4.46 15.46
C LEU A 385 17.21 -4.43 16.80
N VAL A 386 16.28 -3.51 16.99
CA VAL A 386 15.48 -3.38 18.22
C VAL A 386 14.58 -4.60 18.43
N ALA A 387 14.12 -5.23 17.37
CA ALA A 387 13.25 -6.41 17.45
C ALA A 387 14.01 -7.72 17.76
N VAL A 388 15.34 -7.80 17.56
CA VAL A 388 16.14 -9.01 17.82
C VAL A 388 15.90 -9.61 19.21
N PRO A 389 15.97 -8.86 20.33
CA PRO A 389 15.73 -9.42 21.66
C PRO A 389 14.33 -10.02 21.84
N ALA A 390 13.33 -9.40 21.19
CA ALA A 390 11.95 -9.87 21.25
C ALA A 390 11.76 -11.20 20.47
N PHE A 391 12.39 -11.31 19.31
CA PHE A 391 12.39 -12.57 18.54
C PHE A 391 13.15 -13.69 19.25
N LEU A 392 14.26 -13.38 19.95
CA LEU A 392 14.98 -14.36 20.75
C LEU A 392 14.10 -14.92 21.89
N ARG A 393 13.34 -14.06 22.58
CA ARG A 393 12.37 -14.52 23.61
C ARG A 393 11.27 -15.39 23.04
N LEU A 394 10.66 -15.00 21.92
CA LEU A 394 9.62 -15.80 21.26
C LEU A 394 10.12 -17.20 20.83
N SER A 395 11.39 -17.31 20.42
CA SER A 395 11.99 -18.58 20.05
C SER A 395 12.26 -19.50 21.27
N ILE A 396 12.64 -18.94 22.41
CA ILE A 396 12.88 -19.67 23.66
C ILE A 396 11.55 -20.23 24.20
N ASP A 397 10.50 -19.42 24.29
CA ASP A 397 9.17 -19.84 24.75
C ASP A 397 8.59 -20.96 23.88
N ARG A 398 8.86 -20.94 22.58
CA ARG A 398 8.43 -22.00 21.66
C ARG A 398 9.15 -23.31 21.91
N ASN A 399 10.46 -23.28 22.14
CA ASN A 399 11.27 -24.46 22.42
C ASN A 399 10.93 -25.10 23.79
N GLU A 400 10.58 -24.28 24.77
CA GLU A 400 10.16 -24.79 26.08
C GLU A 400 8.79 -25.53 26.02
N ARG A 401 7.83 -24.97 25.25
CA ARG A 401 6.53 -25.64 25.04
C ARG A 401 6.66 -26.97 24.33
N PHE A 402 7.55 -27.13 23.36
CA PHE A 402 7.83 -28.41 22.70
C PHE A 402 8.46 -29.43 23.67
N ARG A 403 9.38 -29.00 24.56
CA ARG A 403 10.00 -29.85 25.55
C ARG A 403 9.02 -30.38 26.64
N THR A 404 8.08 -29.53 27.03
CA THR A 404 7.06 -29.91 28.03
C THR A 404 5.97 -30.81 27.47
N SER A 405 5.66 -30.76 26.18
CA SER A 405 4.71 -31.67 25.52
C SER A 405 5.29 -33.10 25.32
N ASP A 406 6.60 -33.21 25.09
CA ASP A 406 7.29 -34.51 24.92
C ASP A 406 7.49 -35.26 26.24
N HIS A 407 7.33 -34.61 27.40
CA HIS A 407 7.48 -35.24 28.72
C HIS A 407 6.14 -35.56 29.41
N GLY A 408 5.00 -35.30 28.73
CA GLY A 408 3.66 -35.55 29.25
C GLY A 408 3.01 -36.87 28.84
N ASP A 409 3.62 -37.62 27.92
CA ASP A 409 3.09 -38.89 27.39
C ASP A 409 3.95 -40.12 27.82
N GLY A 410 4.53 -40.09 29.02
CA GLY A 410 5.29 -41.20 29.60
C GLY A 410 4.58 -41.87 30.75
#